data_3991972809ce24071203cd450c5155fc
#
_entry.id   3991972809ce24071203cd450c5155fc
#
_cell.length_a   1.000
_cell.length_b   1.000
_cell.length_c   1.000
_cell.angle_alpha   90.00
_cell.angle_beta   90.00
_cell.angle_gamma   90.00
#
_symmetry.space_group_name_H-M   'P 1'
#
loop_
_entity.id
_entity.type
_entity.pdbx_description
1 polymer ?
#
loop_
_entity_poly.entity_id
_entity_poly.type
_entity_poly.pdbx_seq_one_letter_code
_entity_poly.pdbx_strand_id
1 'polypeptide(L)'
;MKKIIGIELNDVVRDYLGQFIECYNKQVDPGFEIEADKVDSFDFYEIFPFKSKQEYQEFRYMDAAYDLNALAPLVDSRLQGLISNWTENILVNLDVDEDPVVVFFSALEIGATIPATLGFLSDKGFKVREYYFPLDSATIYDRCDIVITANPNLISNCPEGKAVIKIETPYNAEAECELTFASLYDLLTDNENTLIKLIENKD
;
A
#
# COMPACT_ATOMS: atom_id res chain seq x y z
N MET A 1 -0.55 24.92 -7.36
CA MET A 1 -1.63 24.04 -6.80
C MET A 1 -0.95 22.98 -5.96
N LYS A 2 -1.45 22.70 -4.73
CA LYS A 2 -0.85 21.68 -3.88
C LYS A 2 -0.89 20.32 -4.58
N LYS A 3 0.24 19.61 -4.63
CA LYS A 3 0.29 18.23 -5.11
C LYS A 3 -0.42 17.30 -4.11
N ILE A 4 -1.12 16.31 -4.63
CA ILE A 4 -1.78 15.28 -3.81
C ILE A 4 -1.02 13.97 -4.01
N ILE A 5 -0.56 13.40 -2.90
CA ILE A 5 0.23 12.17 -2.87
C ILE A 5 -0.64 11.05 -2.31
N GLY A 6 -0.88 10.03 -3.12
CA GLY A 6 -1.53 8.79 -2.69
C GLY A 6 -0.50 7.78 -2.21
N ILE A 7 -0.67 7.23 -1.00
CA ILE A 7 0.16 6.15 -0.48
C ILE A 7 -0.72 4.93 -0.27
N GLU A 8 -0.41 3.86 -1.00
CA GLU A 8 -1.09 2.58 -0.82
C GLU A 8 -0.77 1.96 0.53
N LEU A 9 -1.75 1.30 1.16
CA LEU A 9 -1.52 0.65 2.44
C LEU A 9 -0.91 -0.74 2.26
N ASN A 10 -1.46 -1.55 1.35
CA ASN A 10 -1.04 -2.95 1.17
C ASN A 10 0.37 -3.02 0.56
N ASP A 11 1.25 -3.72 1.24
CA ASP A 11 2.64 -4.01 0.86
C ASP A 11 3.54 -2.77 0.60
N VAL A 12 3.01 -1.58 0.94
CA VAL A 12 3.77 -0.32 1.03
C VAL A 12 3.93 0.11 2.49
N VAL A 13 2.87 0.01 3.28
CA VAL A 13 2.82 0.40 4.69
C VAL A 13 2.64 -0.82 5.59
N ARG A 14 1.65 -1.66 5.31
CA ARG A 14 1.39 -2.92 6.02
C ARG A 14 1.81 -4.12 5.17
N ASP A 15 2.40 -5.12 5.79
CA ASP A 15 2.75 -6.40 5.16
C ASP A 15 1.48 -7.24 4.94
N TYR A 16 0.78 -6.89 3.87
CA TYR A 16 -0.49 -7.57 3.54
C TYR A 16 -0.24 -8.97 2.99
N LEU A 17 0.80 -9.16 2.16
CA LEU A 17 1.16 -10.47 1.62
C LEU A 17 1.56 -11.45 2.72
N GLY A 18 2.48 -11.05 3.61
CA GLY A 18 2.89 -11.90 4.72
C GLY A 18 1.73 -12.26 5.64
N GLN A 19 0.87 -11.29 5.95
CA GLN A 19 -0.32 -11.52 6.74
C GLN A 19 -1.33 -12.44 6.03
N PHE A 20 -1.44 -12.34 4.69
CA PHE A 20 -2.32 -13.21 3.91
C PHE A 20 -1.86 -14.67 4.00
N ILE A 21 -0.56 -14.93 3.85
CA ILE A 21 0.05 -16.27 4.00
C ILE A 21 -0.25 -16.83 5.39
N GLU A 22 -0.02 -16.03 6.44
CA GLU A 22 -0.29 -16.46 7.82
C GLU A 22 -1.75 -16.82 8.06
N CYS A 23 -2.67 -15.96 7.62
CA CYS A 23 -4.11 -16.20 7.77
C CYS A 23 -4.58 -17.40 6.97
N TYR A 24 -4.08 -17.58 5.74
CA TYR A 24 -4.40 -18.74 4.91
C TYR A 24 -3.98 -20.04 5.60
N ASN A 25 -2.73 -20.11 6.07
CA ASN A 25 -2.22 -21.28 6.77
C ASN A 25 -3.00 -21.60 8.05
N LYS A 26 -3.41 -20.56 8.78
CA LYS A 26 -4.14 -20.72 10.03
C LYS A 26 -5.58 -21.18 9.83
N GLN A 27 -6.26 -20.72 8.79
CA GLN A 27 -7.71 -20.84 8.66
C GLN A 27 -8.15 -21.79 7.54
N VAL A 28 -7.32 -21.98 6.49
CA VAL A 28 -7.70 -22.73 5.29
C VAL A 28 -6.87 -24.00 5.15
N ASP A 29 -5.56 -23.89 5.07
CA ASP A 29 -4.67 -25.06 4.89
C ASP A 29 -3.38 -24.91 5.70
N PRO A 30 -3.32 -25.54 6.89
CA PRO A 30 -2.11 -25.52 7.74
C PRO A 30 -0.88 -26.22 7.12
N GLY A 31 -1.09 -27.01 6.07
CA GLY A 31 -0.01 -27.72 5.35
C GLY A 31 0.49 -26.98 4.11
N PHE A 32 -0.09 -25.83 3.76
CA PHE A 32 0.35 -25.04 2.63
C PHE A 32 1.60 -24.23 2.99
N GLU A 33 2.69 -24.53 2.32
CA GLU A 33 3.97 -23.86 2.52
C GLU A 33 4.31 -23.03 1.26
N ILE A 34 4.35 -21.72 1.43
CA ILE A 34 4.85 -20.79 0.42
C ILE A 34 5.66 -19.69 1.10
N GLU A 35 6.81 -19.39 0.55
CA GLU A 35 7.61 -18.23 0.94
C GLU A 35 7.09 -16.99 0.18
N ALA A 36 7.05 -15.83 0.83
CA ALA A 36 6.52 -14.60 0.25
C ALA A 36 7.23 -14.21 -1.07
N ASP A 37 8.53 -14.50 -1.17
CA ASP A 37 9.35 -14.23 -2.36
C ASP A 37 9.01 -15.13 -3.57
N LYS A 38 8.16 -16.15 -3.39
CA LYS A 38 7.66 -17.04 -4.44
C LYS A 38 6.27 -16.65 -4.95
N VAL A 39 5.67 -15.63 -4.35
CA VAL A 39 4.36 -15.12 -4.78
C VAL A 39 4.60 -14.12 -5.92
N ASP A 40 4.49 -14.57 -7.15
CA ASP A 40 4.80 -13.83 -8.37
C ASP A 40 3.55 -13.25 -9.08
N SER A 41 2.35 -13.50 -8.56
CA SER A 41 1.09 -12.92 -9.05
C SER A 41 0.44 -12.01 -8.02
N PHE A 42 -0.03 -10.87 -8.50
CA PHE A 42 -0.85 -9.94 -7.70
C PHE A 42 -2.28 -10.47 -7.45
N ASP A 43 -2.78 -11.38 -8.29
CA ASP A 43 -4.03 -12.09 -8.01
C ASP A 43 -3.76 -13.31 -7.13
N PHE A 44 -3.89 -13.14 -5.84
CA PHE A 44 -3.65 -14.21 -4.86
C PHE A 44 -4.56 -15.43 -5.04
N TYR A 45 -5.70 -15.30 -5.73
CA TYR A 45 -6.53 -16.44 -6.08
C TYR A 45 -5.82 -17.41 -7.02
N GLU A 46 -4.88 -16.94 -7.84
CA GLU A 46 -4.08 -17.80 -8.73
C GLU A 46 -3.00 -18.59 -7.99
N ILE A 47 -2.52 -18.07 -6.86
CA ILE A 47 -1.42 -18.65 -6.07
C ILE A 47 -1.94 -19.59 -4.97
N PHE A 48 -2.97 -19.13 -4.24
CA PHE A 48 -3.48 -19.86 -3.08
C PHE A 48 -4.59 -20.81 -3.50
N PRO A 49 -4.51 -22.13 -3.16
CA PRO A 49 -5.42 -23.15 -3.66
C PRO A 49 -6.80 -23.13 -2.97
N PHE A 50 -7.55 -22.05 -3.16
CA PHE A 50 -8.96 -21.99 -2.79
C PHE A 50 -9.80 -22.89 -3.70
N LYS A 51 -10.83 -23.52 -3.15
CA LYS A 51 -11.74 -24.39 -3.92
C LYS A 51 -12.57 -23.62 -4.94
N SER A 52 -12.80 -22.34 -4.69
CA SER A 52 -13.56 -21.46 -5.58
C SER A 52 -13.22 -19.98 -5.35
N LYS A 53 -13.54 -19.14 -6.33
CA LYS A 53 -13.45 -17.70 -6.20
C LYS A 53 -14.37 -17.14 -5.10
N GLN A 54 -15.48 -17.81 -4.84
CA GLN A 54 -16.38 -17.45 -3.74
C GLN A 54 -15.70 -17.69 -2.38
N GLU A 55 -15.07 -18.85 -2.18
CA GLU A 55 -14.32 -19.15 -0.94
C GLU A 55 -13.19 -18.13 -0.71
N TYR A 56 -12.46 -17.78 -1.77
CA TYR A 56 -11.44 -16.71 -1.70
C TYR A 56 -12.03 -15.36 -1.26
N GLN A 57 -13.19 -14.98 -1.80
CA GLN A 57 -13.85 -13.73 -1.44
C GLN A 57 -14.40 -13.76 0.00
N GLU A 58 -15.00 -14.87 0.42
CA GLU A 58 -15.48 -15.07 1.79
C GLU A 58 -14.30 -14.98 2.77
N PHE A 59 -13.20 -15.67 2.50
CA PHE A 59 -11.97 -15.57 3.29
C PHE A 59 -11.49 -14.14 3.39
N ARG A 60 -11.29 -13.46 2.27
CA ARG A 60 -10.71 -12.11 2.22
C ARG A 60 -11.57 -11.04 2.89
N TYR A 61 -12.88 -11.09 2.67
CA TYR A 61 -13.79 -10.00 3.06
C TYR A 61 -14.64 -10.28 4.29
N MET A 62 -14.64 -11.52 4.78
CA MET A 62 -15.44 -11.93 5.93
C MET A 62 -14.59 -12.64 6.98
N ASP A 63 -14.09 -13.85 6.70
CA ASP A 63 -13.50 -14.72 7.71
C ASP A 63 -12.16 -14.19 8.25
N ALA A 64 -11.26 -13.78 7.36
CA ALA A 64 -9.96 -13.21 7.70
C ALA A 64 -9.92 -11.67 7.62
N ALA A 65 -11.04 -11.00 7.34
CA ALA A 65 -11.08 -9.56 7.07
C ALA A 65 -10.40 -8.72 8.16
N TYR A 66 -10.66 -9.03 9.41
CA TYR A 66 -10.04 -8.33 10.54
C TYR A 66 -8.54 -8.64 10.63
N ASP A 67 -8.18 -9.92 10.61
CA ASP A 67 -6.80 -10.36 10.78
C ASP A 67 -5.91 -9.81 9.65
N LEU A 68 -6.37 -9.87 8.41
CA LEU A 68 -5.66 -9.36 7.24
C LEU A 68 -5.41 -7.84 7.29
N ASN A 69 -6.39 -7.09 7.79
CA ASN A 69 -6.34 -5.64 7.65
C ASN A 69 -5.97 -4.90 8.93
N ALA A 70 -6.37 -5.40 10.10
CA ALA A 70 -6.09 -4.77 11.39
C ALA A 70 -4.80 -5.28 12.05
N LEU A 71 -4.48 -6.58 11.87
CA LEU A 71 -3.37 -7.21 12.59
C LEU A 71 -2.09 -7.32 11.75
N ALA A 72 -2.13 -7.00 10.46
CA ALA A 72 -0.93 -7.00 9.63
C ALA A 72 0.18 -6.14 10.27
N PRO A 73 1.44 -6.61 10.29
CA PRO A 73 2.55 -5.80 10.74
C PRO A 73 2.85 -4.67 9.75
N LEU A 74 3.71 -3.72 10.15
CA LEU A 74 4.33 -2.81 9.18
C LEU A 74 5.27 -3.61 8.28
N VAL A 75 5.26 -3.31 6.98
CA VAL A 75 6.18 -3.92 6.00
C VAL A 75 7.64 -3.66 6.35
N ASP A 76 7.91 -2.50 6.93
CA ASP A 76 9.21 -2.13 7.45
C ASP A 76 9.05 -1.54 8.86
N SER A 77 9.63 -2.22 9.85
CA SER A 77 9.53 -1.78 11.25
C SER A 77 10.15 -0.40 11.51
N ARG A 78 11.07 0.06 10.65
CA ARG A 78 11.68 1.40 10.74
C ARG A 78 10.64 2.50 10.51
N LEU A 79 9.56 2.22 9.79
CA LEU A 79 8.42 3.14 9.62
C LEU A 79 7.79 3.56 10.94
N GLN A 80 7.81 2.69 11.96
CA GLN A 80 7.23 3.02 13.27
C GLN A 80 7.85 4.27 13.89
N GLY A 81 9.16 4.45 13.74
CA GLY A 81 9.86 5.64 14.22
C GLY A 81 9.44 6.91 13.48
N LEU A 82 9.23 6.83 12.16
CA LEU A 82 8.73 7.93 11.37
C LEU A 82 7.29 8.26 11.73
N ILE A 83 6.40 7.26 11.78
CA ILE A 83 4.98 7.42 12.12
C ILE A 83 4.81 8.09 13.48
N SER A 84 5.57 7.68 14.48
CA SER A 84 5.49 8.22 15.84
C SER A 84 5.89 9.70 15.93
N ASN A 85 6.77 10.14 15.02
CA ASN A 85 7.23 11.52 14.94
C ASN A 85 6.36 12.38 14.00
N TRP A 86 5.43 11.76 13.27
CA TRP A 86 4.57 12.48 12.35
C TRP A 86 3.49 13.24 13.11
N THR A 87 3.53 14.53 13.03
CA THR A 87 2.42 15.38 13.38
C THR A 87 1.32 15.22 12.32
N GLU A 88 0.67 16.19 11.85
CA GLU A 88 -0.50 16.05 10.97
C GLU A 88 -0.17 15.62 9.52
N ASN A 89 1.09 15.58 9.12
CA ASN A 89 1.53 15.24 7.76
C ASN A 89 2.83 14.43 7.82
N ILE A 90 2.85 13.26 7.20
CA ILE A 90 4.01 12.37 7.03
C ILE A 90 5.20 13.08 6.35
N LEU A 91 4.92 14.14 5.60
CA LEU A 91 5.86 14.90 4.79
C LEU A 91 6.20 16.28 5.37
N VAL A 92 5.79 16.60 6.61
CA VAL A 92 6.05 17.91 7.27
C VAL A 92 7.54 18.27 7.34
N ASN A 93 8.42 17.29 7.28
CA ASN A 93 9.86 17.54 7.32
C ASN A 93 10.49 17.71 5.93
N LEU A 94 9.71 17.66 4.87
CA LEU A 94 10.20 18.00 3.54
C LEU A 94 10.28 19.52 3.43
N ASP A 95 11.46 20.01 3.09
CA ASP A 95 11.70 21.45 2.83
C ASP A 95 11.14 21.80 1.44
N VAL A 96 9.84 21.99 1.37
CA VAL A 96 9.10 22.33 0.14
C VAL A 96 8.31 23.62 0.32
N ASP A 97 8.17 24.39 -0.75
CA ASP A 97 7.46 25.69 -0.73
C ASP A 97 5.99 25.58 -0.32
N GLU A 98 5.31 24.50 -0.71
CA GLU A 98 3.91 24.20 -0.35
C GLU A 98 3.78 22.75 0.13
N ASP A 99 3.33 22.54 1.37
CA ASP A 99 3.08 21.19 1.91
C ASP A 99 2.10 20.42 1.02
N PRO A 100 2.48 19.21 0.55
CA PRO A 100 1.56 18.37 -0.21
C PRO A 100 0.41 17.86 0.68
N VAL A 101 -0.66 17.40 0.04
CA VAL A 101 -1.72 16.66 0.71
C VAL A 101 -1.43 15.17 0.59
N VAL A 102 -1.40 14.46 1.71
CA VAL A 102 -1.23 13.01 1.73
C VAL A 102 -2.56 12.32 1.92
N VAL A 103 -2.84 11.38 1.05
CA VAL A 103 -4.00 10.48 1.10
C VAL A 103 -3.50 9.05 1.21
N PHE A 104 -3.88 8.35 2.28
CA PHE A 104 -3.71 6.91 2.30
C PHE A 104 -4.86 6.23 1.57
N PHE A 105 -4.56 5.19 0.80
CA PHE A 105 -5.60 4.44 0.12
C PHE A 105 -5.37 2.93 0.21
N SER A 106 -6.47 2.19 0.13
CA SER A 106 -6.48 0.75 -0.07
C SER A 106 -7.65 0.40 -0.97
N ALA A 107 -7.35 -0.15 -2.14
CA ALA A 107 -8.36 -0.48 -3.12
C ALA A 107 -9.10 -1.77 -2.78
N LEU A 108 -10.33 -1.90 -3.28
CA LEU A 108 -11.18 -3.10 -3.14
C LEU A 108 -11.50 -3.47 -1.68
N GLU A 109 -11.50 -2.49 -0.78
CA GLU A 109 -11.98 -2.72 0.57
C GLU A 109 -13.48 -2.53 0.65
N ILE A 110 -14.17 -3.50 1.24
CA ILE A 110 -15.63 -3.53 1.41
C ILE A 110 -16.02 -4.08 2.77
N GLY A 111 -17.16 -3.68 3.28
CA GLY A 111 -17.74 -4.25 4.49
C GLY A 111 -16.81 -4.19 5.70
N ALA A 112 -16.45 -5.33 6.25
CA ALA A 112 -15.63 -5.45 7.47
C ALA A 112 -14.16 -5.04 7.28
N THR A 113 -13.65 -4.99 6.05
CA THR A 113 -12.24 -4.62 5.82
C THR A 113 -11.98 -3.13 6.06
N ILE A 114 -12.93 -2.25 5.77
CA ILE A 114 -12.79 -0.80 5.99
C ILE A 114 -12.55 -0.46 7.47
N PRO A 115 -13.43 -0.85 8.43
CA PRO A 115 -13.19 -0.59 9.84
C PRO A 115 -11.93 -1.28 10.37
N ALA A 116 -11.56 -2.45 9.86
CA ALA A 116 -10.33 -3.14 10.21
C ALA A 116 -9.09 -2.33 9.78
N THR A 117 -9.08 -1.79 8.56
CA THR A 117 -8.02 -0.92 8.05
C THR A 117 -7.91 0.39 8.86
N LEU A 118 -9.03 1.02 9.20
CA LEU A 118 -9.03 2.20 10.08
C LEU A 118 -8.50 1.85 11.49
N GLY A 119 -8.80 0.65 11.99
CA GLY A 119 -8.23 0.11 13.23
C GLY A 119 -6.71 0.00 13.16
N PHE A 120 -6.17 -0.56 12.08
CA PHE A 120 -4.72 -0.62 11.83
C PHE A 120 -4.07 0.76 11.88
N LEU A 121 -4.62 1.71 11.13
CA LEU A 121 -4.08 3.07 11.08
C LEU A 121 -4.09 3.74 12.47
N SER A 122 -5.15 3.55 13.23
CA SER A 122 -5.27 4.06 14.61
C SER A 122 -4.27 3.40 15.54
N ASP A 123 -4.14 2.07 15.49
CA ASP A 123 -3.20 1.29 16.33
C ASP A 123 -1.74 1.68 16.07
N LYS A 124 -1.39 1.89 14.80
CA LYS A 124 -0.04 2.33 14.43
C LYS A 124 0.21 3.82 14.66
N GLY A 125 -0.80 4.59 15.05
CA GLY A 125 -0.69 6.01 15.38
C GLY A 125 -0.65 6.94 14.18
N PHE A 126 -1.15 6.52 13.03
CA PHE A 126 -1.28 7.39 11.86
C PHE A 126 -2.25 8.55 12.13
N LYS A 127 -1.80 9.76 11.85
CA LYS A 127 -2.58 11.00 12.07
C LYS A 127 -3.04 11.66 10.77
N VAL A 128 -3.01 10.92 9.68
CA VAL A 128 -3.43 11.42 8.37
C VAL A 128 -4.95 11.65 8.37
N ARG A 129 -5.39 12.74 7.75
CA ARG A 129 -6.80 13.14 7.76
C ARG A 129 -7.61 12.54 6.64
N GLU A 130 -6.97 12.14 5.55
CA GLU A 130 -7.63 11.66 4.36
C GLU A 130 -7.30 10.20 4.07
N TYR A 131 -8.34 9.38 4.06
CA TYR A 131 -8.30 7.98 3.69
C TYR A 131 -9.25 7.75 2.53
N TYR A 132 -8.82 6.97 1.55
CA TYR A 132 -9.61 6.67 0.38
C TYR A 132 -9.68 5.16 0.13
N PHE A 133 -10.89 4.65 -0.08
CA PHE A 133 -11.16 3.25 -0.37
C PHE A 133 -11.82 3.12 -1.75
N PRO A 134 -11.05 3.21 -2.84
CA PRO A 134 -11.58 3.10 -4.18
C PRO A 134 -12.08 1.67 -4.46
N LEU A 135 -13.22 1.54 -5.12
CA LEU A 135 -13.70 0.25 -5.64
C LEU A 135 -12.91 -0.19 -6.88
N ASP A 136 -12.35 0.76 -7.61
CA ASP A 136 -11.42 0.54 -8.71
C ASP A 136 -10.12 1.29 -8.40
N SER A 137 -9.01 0.55 -8.33
CA SER A 137 -7.71 1.13 -8.00
C SER A 137 -7.28 2.24 -8.97
N ALA A 138 -7.63 2.14 -10.25
CA ALA A 138 -7.26 3.13 -11.26
C ALA A 138 -7.81 4.53 -10.95
N THR A 139 -8.95 4.63 -10.25
CA THR A 139 -9.54 5.92 -9.88
C THR A 139 -8.72 6.75 -8.90
N ILE A 140 -7.64 6.17 -8.34
CA ILE A 140 -6.72 6.93 -7.48
C ILE A 140 -6.03 8.05 -8.25
N TYR A 141 -5.77 7.86 -9.54
CA TYR A 141 -5.14 8.87 -10.39
C TYR A 141 -6.05 10.08 -10.69
N ASP A 142 -7.36 9.94 -10.55
CA ASP A 142 -8.29 11.08 -10.63
C ASP A 142 -8.09 12.05 -9.46
N ARG A 143 -7.57 11.54 -8.34
CA ARG A 143 -7.41 12.29 -7.11
C ARG A 143 -5.96 12.68 -6.83
N CYS A 144 -5.00 11.81 -7.14
CA CYS A 144 -3.60 11.98 -6.78
C CYS A 144 -2.75 12.38 -7.98
N ASP A 145 -1.75 13.22 -7.74
CA ASP A 145 -0.74 13.62 -8.73
C ASP A 145 0.47 12.68 -8.71
N ILE A 146 0.77 12.15 -7.52
CA ILE A 146 1.85 11.19 -7.29
C ILE A 146 1.24 10.01 -6.55
N VAL A 147 1.51 8.79 -7.01
CA VAL A 147 1.03 7.55 -6.38
C VAL A 147 2.21 6.67 -5.98
N ILE A 148 2.30 6.33 -4.70
CA ILE A 148 3.28 5.39 -4.15
C ILE A 148 2.57 4.06 -3.94
N THR A 149 2.99 3.01 -4.66
CA THR A 149 2.22 1.77 -4.74
C THR A 149 3.09 0.53 -4.97
N ALA A 150 2.61 -0.61 -4.51
CA ALA A 150 3.12 -1.93 -4.87
C ALA A 150 2.26 -2.61 -5.96
N ASN A 151 1.12 -2.05 -6.34
CA ASN A 151 0.17 -2.63 -7.28
C ASN A 151 0.68 -2.54 -8.73
N PRO A 152 1.00 -3.68 -9.39
CA PRO A 152 1.55 -3.68 -10.74
C PRO A 152 0.61 -3.05 -11.78
N ASN A 153 -0.71 -3.12 -11.57
CA ASN A 153 -1.67 -2.50 -12.48
C ASN A 153 -1.61 -0.96 -12.41
N LEU A 154 -1.41 -0.39 -11.22
CA LEU A 154 -1.23 1.06 -11.08
C LEU A 154 0.10 1.50 -11.67
N ILE A 155 1.17 0.72 -11.46
CA ILE A 155 2.49 1.01 -12.00
C ILE A 155 2.44 1.05 -13.53
N SER A 156 1.90 0.00 -14.15
CA SER A 156 1.88 -0.15 -15.61
C SER A 156 0.90 0.79 -16.33
N ASN A 157 -0.09 1.34 -15.64
CA ASN A 157 -1.14 2.18 -16.21
C ASN A 157 -1.12 3.62 -15.65
N CYS A 158 0.03 4.14 -15.27
CA CYS A 158 0.16 5.53 -14.82
C CYS A 158 -0.20 6.48 -15.98
N PRO A 159 -1.19 7.36 -15.81
CA PRO A 159 -1.57 8.30 -16.85
C PRO A 159 -0.50 9.36 -17.13
N GLU A 160 -0.49 9.90 -18.34
CA GLU A 160 0.35 11.06 -18.69
C GLU A 160 0.06 12.24 -17.74
N GLY A 161 1.11 12.94 -17.31
CA GLY A 161 1.03 14.05 -16.36
C GLY A 161 0.86 13.63 -14.89
N LYS A 162 0.86 12.35 -14.59
CA LYS A 162 0.91 11.80 -13.22
C LYS A 162 2.25 11.13 -12.98
N ALA A 163 2.61 10.93 -11.71
CA ALA A 163 3.81 10.20 -11.35
C ALA A 163 3.45 8.95 -10.52
N VAL A 164 4.20 7.87 -10.75
CA VAL A 164 4.12 6.67 -9.94
C VAL A 164 5.49 6.34 -9.36
N ILE A 165 5.51 5.96 -8.09
CA ILE A 165 6.69 5.43 -7.41
C ILE A 165 6.37 3.99 -7.02
N LYS A 166 7.16 3.07 -7.53
CA LYS A 166 7.06 1.63 -7.26
C LYS A 166 7.75 1.32 -5.94
N ILE A 167 7.04 0.62 -5.04
CA ILE A 167 7.67 -0.11 -3.94
C ILE A 167 7.78 -1.57 -4.35
N GLU A 168 8.98 -2.11 -4.28
CA GLU A 168 9.28 -3.47 -4.75
C GLU A 168 8.57 -4.54 -3.91
N THR A 169 7.96 -5.48 -4.61
CA THR A 169 7.39 -6.71 -4.06
C THR A 169 7.66 -7.84 -5.04
N PRO A 170 7.61 -9.12 -4.61
CA PRO A 170 7.82 -10.25 -5.51
C PRO A 170 6.85 -10.26 -6.70
N TYR A 171 5.57 -9.92 -6.48
CA TYR A 171 4.53 -9.96 -7.49
C TYR A 171 4.51 -8.76 -8.45
N ASN A 172 5.38 -7.77 -8.25
CA ASN A 172 5.50 -6.63 -9.18
C ASN A 172 6.86 -6.52 -9.87
N ALA A 173 7.67 -7.58 -9.80
CA ALA A 173 9.02 -7.58 -10.37
C ALA A 173 9.03 -7.21 -11.85
N GLU A 174 8.04 -7.70 -12.62
CA GLU A 174 7.92 -7.45 -14.06
C GLU A 174 7.33 -6.07 -14.41
N ALA A 175 6.79 -5.34 -13.45
CA ALA A 175 6.23 -4.01 -13.69
C ALA A 175 7.37 -2.98 -13.77
N GLU A 176 7.65 -2.46 -14.97
CA GLU A 176 8.68 -1.46 -15.18
C GLU A 176 8.27 -0.11 -14.59
N CYS A 177 9.20 0.55 -13.88
CA CYS A 177 9.03 1.87 -13.31
C CYS A 177 10.39 2.57 -13.17
N GLU A 178 10.47 3.83 -13.60
CA GLU A 178 11.69 4.61 -13.47
C GLU A 178 12.04 4.91 -12.00
N LEU A 179 11.02 5.13 -11.19
CA LEU A 179 11.17 5.46 -9.77
C LEU A 179 10.81 4.24 -8.93
N THR A 180 11.82 3.49 -8.52
CA THR A 180 11.67 2.24 -7.78
C THR A 180 12.46 2.27 -6.48
N PHE A 181 11.82 1.88 -5.37
CA PHE A 181 12.43 1.80 -4.04
C PHE A 181 12.10 0.47 -3.38
N ALA A 182 13.03 -0.04 -2.58
CA ALA A 182 12.83 -1.29 -1.84
C ALA A 182 11.76 -1.15 -0.73
N SER A 183 11.56 0.05 -0.18
CA SER A 183 10.53 0.32 0.82
C SER A 183 10.09 1.78 0.83
N LEU A 184 8.94 2.06 1.45
CA LEU A 184 8.51 3.42 1.75
C LEU A 184 9.53 4.15 2.65
N TYR A 185 10.17 3.43 3.57
CA TYR A 185 11.20 4.02 4.43
C TYR A 185 12.38 4.53 3.60
N ASP A 186 12.85 3.72 2.63
CA ASP A 186 13.98 4.09 1.79
C ASP A 186 13.65 5.30 0.89
N LEU A 187 12.42 5.39 0.38
CA LEU A 187 11.94 6.57 -0.33
C LEU A 187 11.93 7.83 0.56
N LEU A 188 11.42 7.72 1.79
CA LEU A 188 11.28 8.86 2.71
C LEU A 188 12.63 9.32 3.30
N THR A 189 13.64 8.49 3.23
CA THR A 189 15.01 8.79 3.68
C THR A 189 16.00 8.91 2.52
N ASP A 190 15.50 9.00 1.29
CA ASP A 190 16.31 9.13 0.10
C ASP A 190 17.12 10.42 0.07
N ASN A 191 18.44 10.29 -0.03
CA ASN A 191 19.38 11.42 -0.07
C ASN A 191 19.29 12.23 -1.38
N GLU A 192 18.70 11.65 -2.43
CA GLU A 192 18.50 12.33 -3.71
C GLU A 192 17.28 13.24 -3.72
N ASN A 193 16.48 13.17 -2.66
CA ASN A 193 15.25 13.96 -2.51
C ASN A 193 14.26 13.75 -3.67
N THR A 194 14.14 12.52 -4.14
CA THR A 194 13.29 12.15 -5.29
C THR A 194 11.86 12.64 -5.12
N LEU A 195 11.26 12.40 -3.95
CA LEU A 195 9.90 12.82 -3.67
C LEU A 195 9.75 14.35 -3.66
N ILE A 196 10.74 15.08 -3.11
CA ILE A 196 10.77 16.55 -3.12
C ILE A 196 10.80 17.06 -4.56
N LYS A 197 11.68 16.51 -5.39
CA LYS A 197 11.77 16.91 -6.82
C LYS A 197 10.43 16.74 -7.54
N LEU A 198 9.70 15.63 -7.29
CA LEU A 198 8.38 15.42 -7.89
C LEU A 198 7.31 16.40 -7.38
N ILE A 199 7.37 16.79 -6.11
CA ILE A 199 6.44 17.77 -5.52
C ILE A 199 6.69 19.15 -6.11
N GLU A 200 7.95 19.54 -6.29
CA GLU A 200 8.35 20.87 -6.75
C GLU A 200 8.28 21.05 -8.27
N ASN A 201 8.31 19.94 -9.05
CA ASN A 201 8.14 20.03 -10.49
C ASN A 201 6.77 20.63 -10.81
N LYS A 202 6.80 21.91 -11.15
CA LYS A 202 5.66 22.66 -11.70
C LYS A 202 5.75 22.51 -13.22
N ASP A 203 5.00 21.55 -13.76
CA ASP A 203 4.72 21.57 -15.21
C ASP A 203 3.87 22.77 -15.59
#